data_e3e2de360a525730e0cc5014c2ab4ecf
#
_entry.id   e3e2de360a525730e0cc5014c2ab4ecf
#
_cell.length_a   1.000
_cell.length_b   1.000
_cell.length_c   1.000
_cell.angle_alpha   90.00
_cell.angle_beta   90.00
_cell.angle_gamma   90.00
#
_symmetry.space_group_name_H-M   'P 1'
#
loop_
_entity.id
_entity.type
_entity.pdbx_description
1 polymer ?
#
loop_
_entity_poly.entity_id
_entity_poly.type
_entity_poly.pdbx_seq_one_letter_code
_entity_poly.pdbx_strand_id
1 'polypeptide(L)'
;RFTTPMRGDGGPDTMRAVCEADDWDVIAMGGITTSYNSLKELMGICAEECPNALKVVGGGVLTSLPREMMTWLPSVDVGVVGEAFITWPEMLVEFDRGTKDWSGIDGLVYRTEEGKLRFTKSRALLEDLDSLPYPAWDLFPLEEVYFPNSNTVVSVEGMEATRRLDVNASYGCSMICRYCFHLGIAGDMRYVEDDNGDTQVAFDQPGTYTRDIRYHSPEYVVNMVKHVRDKYGVNFIGFHDENLMTMHRHSRGTWLTEICRLWHENGLAPRQEEDGTMQGGVFWG
;
A
#
# COMPACT_ATOMS: atom_id res chain seq x y z
N ARG A 1 7.56 8.52 -15.37
CA ARG A 1 6.63 9.59 -14.99
C ARG A 1 5.50 9.00 -14.18
N PHE A 2 5.22 9.58 -13.03
CA PHE A 2 4.12 9.15 -12.18
C PHE A 2 2.92 10.03 -12.46
N THR A 3 1.74 9.44 -12.64
CA THR A 3 0.48 10.16 -12.62
C THR A 3 -0.55 9.37 -11.84
N THR A 4 -1.42 10.06 -11.14
CA THR A 4 -2.62 9.46 -10.56
C THR A 4 -3.83 10.01 -11.30
N PRO A 5 -4.80 9.20 -11.68
CA PRO A 5 -6.03 9.65 -12.35
C PRO A 5 -6.97 10.46 -11.45
N MET A 6 -6.46 10.96 -10.32
CA MET A 6 -7.26 11.67 -9.32
C MET A 6 -7.50 13.16 -9.64
N ARG A 7 -7.11 13.64 -10.82
CA ARG A 7 -7.60 14.92 -11.32
C ARG A 7 -8.95 14.67 -11.99
N GLY A 8 -10.02 14.98 -11.31
CA GLY A 8 -11.38 14.73 -11.75
C GLY A 8 -12.06 13.66 -10.88
N ASP A 9 -13.04 13.01 -11.44
CA ASP A 9 -13.82 11.95 -10.80
C ASP A 9 -13.11 10.58 -10.73
N GLY A 10 -11.89 10.48 -11.28
CA GLY A 10 -11.15 9.22 -11.41
C GLY A 10 -11.79 8.19 -12.33
N GLY A 11 -12.73 8.63 -13.17
CA GLY A 11 -13.51 7.80 -14.04
C GLY A 11 -12.84 7.47 -15.38
N PRO A 12 -13.58 6.80 -16.29
CA PRO A 12 -13.10 6.34 -17.59
C PRO A 12 -12.49 7.43 -18.45
N ASP A 13 -13.10 8.62 -18.52
CA ASP A 13 -12.61 9.73 -19.34
C ASP A 13 -11.26 10.26 -18.82
N THR A 14 -11.10 10.34 -17.50
CA THR A 14 -9.82 10.70 -16.90
C THR A 14 -8.74 9.67 -17.23
N MET A 15 -9.08 8.38 -17.24
CA MET A 15 -8.13 7.32 -17.58
C MET A 15 -7.72 7.40 -19.06
N ARG A 16 -8.66 7.64 -19.97
CA ARG A 16 -8.33 7.83 -21.40
C ARG A 16 -7.37 9.00 -21.59
N ALA A 17 -7.67 10.14 -20.97
CA ALA A 17 -6.79 11.31 -21.03
C ALA A 17 -5.38 11.04 -20.45
N VAL A 18 -5.26 10.19 -19.43
CA VAL A 18 -3.96 9.76 -18.90
C VAL A 18 -3.24 8.86 -19.89
N CYS A 19 -3.93 7.91 -20.50
CA CYS A 19 -3.33 7.03 -21.50
C CYS A 19 -2.83 7.80 -22.73
N GLU A 20 -3.59 8.80 -23.20
CA GLU A 20 -3.23 9.66 -24.34
C GLU A 20 -2.06 10.63 -24.03
N ALA A 21 -1.80 10.91 -22.76
CA ALA A 21 -0.83 11.93 -22.36
C ALA A 21 0.64 11.51 -22.51
N ASP A 22 0.93 10.20 -22.61
CA ASP A 22 2.30 9.69 -22.72
C ASP A 22 2.33 8.25 -23.25
N ASP A 23 3.48 7.81 -23.74
CA ASP A 23 3.75 6.40 -24.04
C ASP A 23 4.15 5.68 -22.73
N TRP A 24 3.20 4.96 -22.16
CA TRP A 24 3.40 4.28 -20.89
C TRP A 24 4.02 2.90 -21.07
N ASP A 25 5.12 2.63 -20.38
CA ASP A 25 5.77 1.32 -20.36
C ASP A 25 5.03 0.33 -19.44
N VAL A 26 4.61 0.82 -18.27
CA VAL A 26 3.93 0.03 -17.24
C VAL A 26 2.76 0.81 -16.66
N ILE A 27 1.61 0.16 -16.60
CA ILE A 27 0.41 0.70 -15.94
C ILE A 27 0.06 -0.23 -14.79
N ALA A 28 0.10 0.29 -13.56
CA ALA A 28 -0.18 -0.48 -12.37
C ALA A 28 -1.36 0.11 -11.58
N MET A 29 -2.25 -0.75 -11.13
CA MET A 29 -3.37 -0.38 -10.28
C MET A 29 -3.49 -1.34 -9.10
N GLY A 30 -4.10 -0.87 -8.02
CA GLY A 30 -4.40 -1.68 -6.86
C GLY A 30 -5.72 -1.25 -6.22
N GLY A 31 -6.17 -2.04 -5.28
CA GLY A 31 -7.38 -1.72 -4.55
C GLY A 31 -7.81 -2.83 -3.60
N ILE A 32 -8.97 -2.61 -3.02
CA ILE A 32 -9.68 -3.61 -2.22
C ILE A 32 -10.83 -4.21 -3.04
N THR A 33 -11.54 -5.17 -2.50
CA THR A 33 -12.62 -5.90 -3.22
C THR A 33 -13.70 -4.98 -3.80
N THR A 34 -14.02 -3.88 -3.11
CA THR A 34 -15.00 -2.89 -3.59
C THR A 34 -14.53 -2.13 -4.84
N SER A 35 -13.23 -2.14 -5.13
CA SER A 35 -12.65 -1.50 -6.31
C SER A 35 -12.70 -2.36 -7.58
N TYR A 36 -13.21 -3.60 -7.50
CA TYR A 36 -13.18 -4.55 -8.61
C TYR A 36 -13.77 -4.00 -9.93
N ASN A 37 -14.96 -3.41 -9.87
CA ASN A 37 -15.62 -2.91 -11.07
C ASN A 37 -14.82 -1.78 -11.74
N SER A 38 -14.30 -0.85 -10.94
CA SER A 38 -13.44 0.22 -11.43
C SER A 38 -12.13 -0.32 -12.00
N LEU A 39 -11.49 -1.28 -11.33
CA LEU A 39 -10.27 -1.92 -11.85
C LEU A 39 -10.52 -2.59 -13.20
N LYS A 40 -11.64 -3.30 -13.34
CA LYS A 40 -11.99 -3.99 -14.57
C LYS A 40 -12.20 -3.01 -15.74
N GLU A 41 -12.95 -1.95 -15.51
CA GLU A 41 -13.23 -0.91 -16.49
C GLU A 41 -11.97 -0.17 -16.89
N LEU A 42 -11.22 0.34 -15.90
CA LEU A 42 -10.02 1.15 -16.16
C LEU A 42 -8.89 0.33 -16.79
N MET A 43 -8.67 -0.91 -16.36
CA MET A 43 -7.68 -1.80 -17.00
C MET A 43 -8.11 -2.20 -18.43
N GLY A 44 -9.41 -2.29 -18.69
CA GLY A 44 -9.93 -2.47 -20.05
C GLY A 44 -9.55 -1.29 -20.96
N ILE A 45 -9.77 -0.06 -20.49
CA ILE A 45 -9.36 1.17 -21.20
C ILE A 45 -7.84 1.18 -21.43
N CYS A 46 -7.04 0.85 -20.41
CA CYS A 46 -5.59 0.80 -20.56
C CYS A 46 -5.13 -0.24 -21.59
N ALA A 47 -5.86 -1.34 -21.74
CA ALA A 47 -5.54 -2.35 -22.75
C ALA A 47 -5.88 -1.89 -24.17
N GLU A 48 -6.93 -1.06 -24.33
CA GLU A 48 -7.34 -0.47 -25.59
C GLU A 48 -6.40 0.66 -26.02
N GLU A 49 -6.13 1.61 -25.12
CA GLU A 49 -5.39 2.84 -25.42
C GLU A 49 -3.86 2.65 -25.36
N CYS A 50 -3.37 1.76 -24.48
CA CYS A 50 -1.95 1.48 -24.26
C CYS A 50 -1.65 -0.02 -24.45
N PRO A 51 -1.84 -0.59 -25.66
CA PRO A 51 -1.74 -2.04 -25.88
C PRO A 51 -0.35 -2.60 -25.59
N ASN A 52 0.70 -1.81 -25.73
CA ASN A 52 2.09 -2.22 -25.52
C ASN A 52 2.55 -2.11 -24.05
N ALA A 53 1.86 -1.34 -23.23
CA ALA A 53 2.19 -1.19 -21.82
C ALA A 53 1.98 -2.52 -21.07
N LEU A 54 2.85 -2.82 -20.10
CA LEU A 54 2.64 -3.91 -19.15
C LEU A 54 1.52 -3.51 -18.17
N LYS A 55 0.45 -4.29 -18.09
CA LYS A 55 -0.68 -4.05 -17.21
C LYS A 55 -0.55 -4.90 -15.95
N VAL A 56 -0.44 -4.24 -14.80
CA VAL A 56 -0.19 -4.86 -13.50
C VAL A 56 -1.29 -4.52 -12.51
N VAL A 57 -1.76 -5.52 -11.76
CA VAL A 57 -2.68 -5.32 -10.63
C VAL A 57 -2.10 -5.90 -9.35
N GLY A 58 -2.29 -5.19 -8.24
CA GLY A 58 -1.88 -5.62 -6.91
C GLY A 58 -2.89 -5.26 -5.83
N GLY A 59 -2.42 -5.26 -4.59
CA GLY A 59 -3.23 -4.90 -3.43
C GLY A 59 -4.16 -5.99 -2.94
N GLY A 60 -5.02 -5.64 -1.99
CA GLY A 60 -5.88 -6.60 -1.29
C GLY A 60 -6.82 -7.37 -2.20
N VAL A 61 -7.37 -6.73 -3.24
CA VAL A 61 -8.29 -7.37 -4.18
C VAL A 61 -7.64 -8.55 -4.91
N LEU A 62 -6.41 -8.38 -5.39
CA LEU A 62 -5.70 -9.44 -6.09
C LEU A 62 -5.15 -10.48 -5.11
N THR A 63 -4.50 -10.02 -4.03
CA THR A 63 -3.91 -10.90 -3.03
C THR A 63 -4.92 -11.87 -2.44
N SER A 64 -6.18 -11.45 -2.36
CA SER A 64 -7.29 -12.27 -1.85
C SER A 64 -7.64 -13.48 -2.67
N LEU A 65 -7.78 -13.27 -3.97
CA LEU A 65 -8.31 -14.22 -4.93
C LEU A 65 -7.51 -14.11 -6.23
N PRO A 66 -6.20 -14.39 -6.22
CA PRO A 66 -5.33 -14.07 -7.33
C PRO A 66 -5.71 -14.79 -8.63
N ARG A 67 -6.14 -16.05 -8.57
CA ARG A 67 -6.60 -16.81 -9.75
C ARG A 67 -7.88 -16.22 -10.33
N GLU A 68 -8.87 -15.99 -9.48
CA GLU A 68 -10.16 -15.46 -9.88
C GLU A 68 -10.02 -14.05 -10.43
N MET A 69 -9.24 -13.19 -9.76
CA MET A 69 -9.00 -11.83 -10.23
C MET A 69 -8.32 -11.82 -11.58
N MET A 70 -7.26 -12.60 -11.76
CA MET A 70 -6.61 -12.70 -13.08
C MET A 70 -7.53 -13.26 -14.15
N THR A 71 -8.45 -14.15 -13.78
CA THR A 71 -9.47 -14.69 -14.73
C THR A 71 -10.50 -13.63 -15.10
N TRP A 72 -10.95 -12.83 -14.12
CA TRP A 72 -11.99 -11.81 -14.32
C TRP A 72 -11.46 -10.50 -14.88
N LEU A 73 -10.13 -10.29 -14.83
CA LEU A 73 -9.41 -9.15 -15.39
C LEU A 73 -8.52 -9.60 -16.56
N PRO A 74 -9.11 -9.98 -17.71
CA PRO A 74 -8.35 -10.55 -18.84
C PRO A 74 -7.35 -9.56 -19.46
N SER A 75 -7.53 -8.27 -19.22
CA SER A 75 -6.63 -7.20 -19.68
C SER A 75 -5.35 -7.08 -18.84
N VAL A 76 -5.24 -7.82 -17.72
CA VAL A 76 -4.08 -7.75 -16.83
C VAL A 76 -3.07 -8.82 -17.23
N ASP A 77 -1.82 -8.41 -17.37
CA ASP A 77 -0.70 -9.29 -17.72
C ASP A 77 -0.09 -9.96 -16.47
N VAL A 78 0.13 -9.17 -15.41
CA VAL A 78 0.80 -9.60 -14.19
C VAL A 78 0.02 -9.15 -12.95
N GLY A 79 -0.13 -10.03 -11.99
CA GLY A 79 -0.65 -9.76 -10.67
C GLY A 79 0.45 -9.86 -9.61
N VAL A 80 0.56 -8.85 -8.73
CA VAL A 80 1.47 -8.85 -7.60
C VAL A 80 0.72 -9.28 -6.35
N VAL A 81 1.14 -10.39 -5.76
CA VAL A 81 0.48 -11.05 -4.63
C VAL A 81 1.25 -10.79 -3.35
N GLY A 82 0.56 -10.32 -2.32
CA GLY A 82 1.17 -9.94 -1.05
C GLY A 82 1.85 -8.57 -1.10
N GLU A 83 2.93 -8.44 -0.34
CA GLU A 83 3.69 -7.18 -0.26
C GLU A 83 4.61 -7.00 -1.48
N ALA A 84 4.58 -5.81 -2.03
CA ALA A 84 5.29 -5.49 -3.25
C ALA A 84 6.70 -4.88 -3.05
N PHE A 85 7.15 -4.68 -1.81
CA PHE A 85 8.40 -3.95 -1.50
C PHE A 85 9.63 -4.49 -2.24
N ILE A 86 9.70 -5.80 -2.41
CA ILE A 86 10.80 -6.47 -3.12
C ILE A 86 10.34 -6.89 -4.52
N THR A 87 9.16 -7.50 -4.62
CA THR A 87 8.61 -8.03 -5.87
C THR A 87 8.51 -6.96 -6.96
N TRP A 88 8.03 -5.76 -6.61
CA TRP A 88 7.85 -4.67 -7.58
C TRP A 88 9.16 -4.19 -8.20
N PRO A 89 10.22 -3.86 -7.44
CA PRO A 89 11.51 -3.51 -8.01
C PRO A 89 12.13 -4.61 -8.86
N GLU A 90 12.07 -5.88 -8.41
CA GLU A 90 12.59 -7.02 -9.18
C GLU A 90 11.86 -7.17 -10.52
N MET A 91 10.53 -7.03 -10.51
CA MET A 91 9.71 -7.09 -11.72
C MET A 91 10.07 -5.96 -12.71
N LEU A 92 10.27 -4.72 -12.22
CA LEU A 92 10.65 -3.61 -13.09
C LEU A 92 12.04 -3.80 -13.69
N VAL A 93 12.99 -4.35 -12.93
CA VAL A 93 14.33 -4.68 -13.45
C VAL A 93 14.25 -5.74 -14.54
N GLU A 94 13.41 -6.76 -14.37
CA GLU A 94 13.24 -7.80 -15.38
C GLU A 94 12.49 -7.28 -16.63
N PHE A 95 11.51 -6.41 -16.43
CA PHE A 95 10.83 -5.73 -17.52
C PHE A 95 11.81 -4.88 -18.36
N ASP A 96 12.70 -4.12 -17.72
CA ASP A 96 13.70 -3.28 -18.38
C ASP A 96 14.72 -4.10 -19.18
N ARG A 97 14.99 -5.35 -18.78
CA ARG A 97 15.79 -6.30 -19.55
C ARG A 97 15.11 -6.80 -20.83
N GLY A 98 13.80 -6.60 -20.94
CA GLY A 98 13.01 -6.98 -22.10
C GLY A 98 12.68 -8.47 -22.21
N THR A 99 13.03 -9.29 -21.22
CA THR A 99 12.80 -10.76 -21.27
C THR A 99 11.38 -11.13 -20.93
N LYS A 100 10.73 -10.34 -20.03
CA LYS A 100 9.42 -10.64 -19.44
C LYS A 100 9.31 -12.07 -18.86
N ASP A 101 10.43 -12.63 -18.42
CA ASP A 101 10.46 -13.90 -17.73
C ASP A 101 10.24 -13.69 -16.23
N TRP A 102 9.02 -13.87 -15.80
CA TRP A 102 8.60 -13.67 -14.41
C TRP A 102 8.86 -14.86 -13.50
N SER A 103 9.29 -16.00 -14.05
CA SER A 103 9.40 -17.28 -13.33
C SER A 103 10.35 -17.27 -12.14
N GLY A 104 11.38 -16.40 -12.19
CA GLY A 104 12.38 -16.23 -11.13
C GLY A 104 12.00 -15.23 -10.04
N ILE A 105 10.84 -14.55 -10.14
CA ILE A 105 10.43 -13.50 -9.21
C ILE A 105 9.32 -14.04 -8.30
N ASP A 106 9.56 -14.05 -6.98
CA ASP A 106 8.56 -14.50 -6.01
C ASP A 106 7.38 -13.51 -5.90
N GLY A 107 6.18 -14.03 -5.60
CA GLY A 107 5.00 -13.20 -5.31
C GLY A 107 4.24 -12.73 -6.54
N LEU A 108 4.31 -13.44 -7.66
CA LEU A 108 3.60 -13.08 -8.88
C LEU A 108 2.57 -14.14 -9.31
N VAL A 109 1.54 -13.67 -9.96
CA VAL A 109 0.70 -14.47 -10.87
C VAL A 109 0.71 -13.78 -12.24
N TYR A 110 1.00 -14.50 -13.30
CA TYR A 110 1.12 -13.90 -14.63
C TYR A 110 0.50 -14.76 -15.72
N ARG A 111 0.22 -14.11 -16.84
CA ARG A 111 -0.35 -14.75 -18.02
C ARG A 111 0.76 -15.10 -19.01
N THR A 112 0.82 -16.37 -19.40
CA THR A 112 1.75 -16.81 -20.46
C THR A 112 1.26 -16.35 -21.84
N GLU A 113 2.11 -16.50 -22.86
CA GLU A 113 1.74 -16.21 -24.24
C GLU A 113 0.54 -17.07 -24.72
N GLU A 114 0.40 -18.29 -24.20
CA GLU A 114 -0.75 -19.15 -24.47
C GLU A 114 -2.01 -18.79 -23.66
N GLY A 115 -1.95 -17.71 -22.88
CA GLY A 115 -3.05 -17.21 -22.04
C GLY A 115 -3.27 -17.98 -20.74
N LYS A 116 -2.37 -18.91 -20.38
CA LYS A 116 -2.45 -19.66 -19.11
C LYS A 116 -1.93 -18.85 -17.94
N LEU A 117 -2.56 -19.00 -16.79
CA LEU A 117 -2.06 -18.42 -15.55
C LEU A 117 -0.94 -19.27 -14.95
N ARG A 118 0.13 -18.61 -14.54
CA ARG A 118 1.24 -19.20 -13.79
C ARG A 118 1.42 -18.44 -12.49
N PHE A 119 1.74 -19.18 -11.45
CA PHE A 119 2.06 -18.63 -10.13
C PHE A 119 3.54 -18.87 -9.86
N THR A 120 4.17 -17.88 -9.28
CA THR A 120 5.52 -18.04 -8.73
C THR A 120 5.42 -18.39 -7.25
N LYS A 121 6.56 -18.68 -6.63
CA LYS A 121 6.63 -18.95 -5.20
C LYS A 121 6.15 -17.73 -4.41
N SER A 122 5.51 -17.96 -3.26
CA SER A 122 5.12 -16.90 -2.36
C SER A 122 6.34 -16.10 -1.88
N ARG A 123 6.23 -14.78 -1.86
CA ARG A 123 7.28 -13.90 -1.35
C ARG A 123 7.35 -13.97 0.17
N ALA A 124 8.55 -14.12 0.72
CA ALA A 124 8.79 -13.91 2.13
C ALA A 124 8.57 -12.43 2.50
N LEU A 125 8.03 -12.19 3.67
CA LEU A 125 7.80 -10.83 4.17
C LEU A 125 9.14 -10.12 4.41
N LEU A 126 9.18 -8.80 4.15
CA LEU A 126 10.32 -7.97 4.49
C LEU A 126 10.39 -7.81 6.02
N GLU A 127 11.44 -8.33 6.65
CA GLU A 127 11.59 -8.30 8.11
C GLU A 127 11.98 -6.90 8.62
N ASP A 128 12.96 -6.28 7.99
CA ASP A 128 13.46 -4.95 8.35
C ASP A 128 12.73 -3.85 7.56
N LEU A 129 11.66 -3.31 8.16
CA LEU A 129 10.89 -2.23 7.54
C LEU A 129 11.67 -0.92 7.49
N ASP A 130 12.62 -0.68 8.38
CA ASP A 130 13.41 0.54 8.39
C ASP A 130 14.39 0.63 7.21
N SER A 131 14.62 -0.48 6.52
CA SER A 131 15.34 -0.50 5.24
C SER A 131 14.59 0.17 4.09
N LEU A 132 13.28 0.37 4.22
CA LEU A 132 12.49 1.04 3.20
C LEU A 132 12.78 2.54 3.16
N PRO A 133 12.83 3.15 1.96
CA PRO A 133 12.83 4.61 1.86
C PRO A 133 11.47 5.15 2.33
N TYR A 134 11.43 6.45 2.70
CA TYR A 134 10.15 7.10 2.92
C TYR A 134 9.32 7.07 1.63
N PRO A 135 7.98 7.03 1.74
CA PRO A 135 7.12 7.13 0.57
C PRO A 135 7.44 8.38 -0.26
N ALA A 136 7.41 8.23 -1.57
CA ALA A 136 7.76 9.30 -2.52
C ALA A 136 6.56 10.26 -2.70
N TRP A 137 6.18 10.97 -1.63
CA TRP A 137 5.04 11.89 -1.65
C TRP A 137 5.15 13.01 -2.70
N ASP A 138 6.37 13.35 -3.11
CA ASP A 138 6.64 14.33 -4.17
C ASP A 138 6.17 13.87 -5.57
N LEU A 139 5.89 12.59 -5.73
CA LEU A 139 5.28 12.04 -6.95
C LEU A 139 3.75 12.18 -6.96
N PHE A 140 3.13 12.55 -5.84
CA PHE A 140 1.69 12.71 -5.73
C PHE A 140 1.28 14.18 -5.80
N PRO A 141 0.10 14.50 -6.33
CA PRO A 141 -0.43 15.87 -6.39
C PRO A 141 -0.95 16.30 -5.02
N LEU A 142 -0.04 16.48 -4.05
CA LEU A 142 -0.39 16.77 -2.67
C LEU A 142 -1.15 18.08 -2.53
N GLU A 143 -0.68 19.15 -3.19
CA GLU A 143 -1.26 20.49 -3.09
C GLU A 143 -2.58 20.61 -3.84
N GLU A 144 -2.69 19.94 -4.99
CA GLU A 144 -3.86 20.07 -5.86
C GLU A 144 -5.01 19.15 -5.47
N VAL A 145 -4.68 17.97 -4.90
CA VAL A 145 -5.67 16.92 -4.66
C VAL A 145 -5.72 16.49 -3.20
N TYR A 146 -4.60 16.14 -2.60
CA TYR A 146 -4.61 15.49 -1.29
C TYR A 146 -5.00 16.46 -0.18
N PHE A 147 -4.30 17.56 -0.02
CA PHE A 147 -4.56 18.49 1.07
C PHE A 147 -5.92 19.20 0.97
N PRO A 148 -6.41 19.62 -0.20
CA PRO A 148 -7.75 20.20 -0.30
C PRO A 148 -8.88 19.20 0.00
N ASN A 149 -8.64 17.90 -0.23
CA ASN A 149 -9.62 16.84 0.00
C ASN A 149 -9.41 16.07 1.30
N SER A 150 -8.35 16.35 2.04
CA SER A 150 -8.13 15.74 3.35
C SER A 150 -9.11 16.36 4.35
N ASN A 151 -10.37 15.91 4.31
CA ASN A 151 -11.38 16.27 5.29
C ASN A 151 -10.91 15.82 6.65
N THR A 152 -10.33 16.74 7.39
CA THR A 152 -9.96 16.52 8.78
C THR A 152 -11.21 16.41 9.60
N VAL A 153 -11.57 15.18 9.92
CA VAL A 153 -12.71 14.85 10.78
C VAL A 153 -12.42 15.22 12.25
N VAL A 154 -11.24 15.72 12.55
CA VAL A 154 -10.83 16.06 13.91
C VAL A 154 -10.72 17.57 14.05
N SER A 155 -11.85 18.25 14.19
CA SER A 155 -11.85 19.55 14.85
C SER A 155 -11.95 19.33 16.36
N VAL A 156 -10.83 19.13 17.02
CA VAL A 156 -10.78 19.39 18.45
C VAL A 156 -10.72 20.93 18.57
N GLU A 157 -11.56 21.50 19.42
CA GLU A 157 -11.62 22.96 19.64
C GLU A 157 -10.21 23.51 19.90
N GLY A 158 -9.75 24.43 19.04
CA GLY A 158 -8.39 24.96 19.09
C GLY A 158 -7.31 24.20 18.32
N MET A 159 -7.67 23.14 17.56
CA MET A 159 -6.73 22.38 16.72
C MET A 159 -7.17 22.45 15.25
N GLU A 160 -6.44 23.15 14.42
CA GLU A 160 -6.66 23.16 12.98
C GLU A 160 -5.67 22.21 12.29
N ALA A 161 -6.10 20.98 12.06
CA ALA A 161 -5.37 20.05 11.20
C ALA A 161 -5.75 20.34 9.74
N THR A 162 -4.95 21.13 9.08
CA THR A 162 -5.22 21.60 7.71
C THR A 162 -4.48 20.83 6.65
N ARG A 163 -3.41 20.12 7.02
CA ARG A 163 -2.55 19.39 6.10
C ARG A 163 -2.27 18.00 6.66
N ARG A 164 -3.08 17.04 6.25
CA ARG A 164 -3.01 15.66 6.69
C ARG A 164 -2.24 14.79 5.68
N LEU A 165 -1.38 13.92 6.18
CA LEU A 165 -0.89 12.75 5.46
C LEU A 165 -1.15 11.49 6.28
N ASP A 166 -1.44 10.41 5.58
CA ASP A 166 -1.61 9.10 6.17
C ASP A 166 -0.34 8.28 5.97
N VAL A 167 0.06 7.56 7.00
CA VAL A 167 1.26 6.73 7.04
C VAL A 167 0.98 5.40 7.69
N ASN A 168 1.80 4.40 7.40
CA ASN A 168 1.81 3.15 8.12
C ASN A 168 3.07 3.07 8.98
N ALA A 169 2.93 2.81 10.25
CA ALA A 169 4.04 2.52 11.16
C ALA A 169 4.27 1.01 11.32
N SER A 170 3.31 0.19 10.88
CA SER A 170 3.39 -1.27 10.99
C SER A 170 2.65 -1.99 9.86
N TYR A 171 2.91 -3.28 9.77
CA TYR A 171 2.23 -4.21 8.87
C TYR A 171 1.83 -5.46 9.65
N GLY A 172 0.56 -5.84 9.51
CA GLY A 172 -0.04 -6.96 10.20
C GLY A 172 -0.84 -6.57 11.44
N CYS A 173 -1.64 -7.51 11.94
CA CYS A 173 -2.53 -7.32 13.08
C CYS A 173 -2.61 -8.60 13.91
N SER A 174 -2.49 -8.49 15.25
CA SER A 174 -2.57 -9.63 16.16
C SER A 174 -3.99 -10.15 16.38
N MET A 175 -5.01 -9.43 15.89
CA MET A 175 -6.40 -9.79 16.09
C MET A 175 -6.88 -10.75 15.01
N ILE A 176 -7.54 -11.84 15.40
CA ILE A 176 -8.12 -12.83 14.48
C ILE A 176 -9.62 -12.55 14.36
N CYS A 177 -9.99 -11.43 13.72
CA CYS A 177 -11.38 -11.07 13.51
C CYS A 177 -11.96 -11.91 12.37
N ARG A 178 -13.06 -12.61 12.61
CA ARG A 178 -13.68 -13.53 11.64
C ARG A 178 -14.19 -12.87 10.36
N TYR A 179 -14.42 -11.57 10.38
CA TYR A 179 -14.87 -10.78 9.23
C TYR A 179 -13.73 -10.04 8.54
N CYS A 180 -12.53 -10.10 9.08
CA CYS A 180 -11.37 -9.37 8.55
C CYS A 180 -10.66 -10.18 7.49
N PHE A 181 -10.45 -9.55 6.34
CA PHE A 181 -9.80 -10.16 5.20
C PHE A 181 -8.26 -10.14 5.27
N HIS A 182 -7.66 -9.39 6.21
CA HIS A 182 -6.18 -9.25 6.36
C HIS A 182 -5.41 -10.55 6.61
N LEU A 183 -6.09 -11.66 6.81
CA LEU A 183 -5.46 -12.98 6.93
C LEU A 183 -4.55 -13.32 5.76
N GLY A 184 -4.95 -12.92 4.54
CA GLY A 184 -4.19 -13.18 3.33
C GLY A 184 -3.01 -12.24 3.08
N ILE A 185 -2.99 -11.08 3.71
CA ILE A 185 -1.91 -10.08 3.51
C ILE A 185 -0.76 -10.33 4.48
N ALA A 186 -1.01 -11.00 5.60
CA ALA A 186 -0.05 -11.21 6.67
C ALA A 186 0.86 -12.45 6.50
N GLY A 187 1.01 -12.99 5.31
CA GLY A 187 2.01 -14.02 5.01
C GLY A 187 1.59 -15.47 5.22
N ASP A 188 0.37 -15.74 5.68
CA ASP A 188 -0.11 -17.11 5.90
C ASP A 188 -0.66 -17.80 4.63
N MET A 189 -0.58 -17.13 3.47
CA MET A 189 -0.97 -17.73 2.20
C MET A 189 0.15 -18.55 1.61
N ARG A 190 -0.17 -19.80 1.30
CA ARG A 190 0.70 -20.66 0.51
C ARG A 190 0.03 -20.98 -0.81
N TYR A 191 0.85 -21.08 -1.84
CA TYR A 191 0.43 -21.67 -3.09
C TYR A 191 0.76 -23.16 -3.06
N VAL A 192 -0.24 -23.99 -3.22
CA VAL A 192 -0.10 -25.43 -3.33
C VAL A 192 -0.58 -25.86 -4.69
N GLU A 193 0.13 -26.77 -5.33
CA GLU A 193 -0.37 -27.45 -6.54
C GLU A 193 -1.36 -28.53 -6.12
N ASP A 194 -2.53 -28.55 -6.77
CA ASP A 194 -3.47 -29.65 -6.63
C ASP A 194 -3.06 -30.86 -7.51
N ASP A 195 -3.83 -31.97 -7.40
CA ASP A 195 -3.56 -33.20 -8.13
C ASP A 195 -3.60 -33.05 -9.67
N ASN A 196 -4.14 -31.93 -10.16
CA ASN A 196 -4.20 -31.63 -11.60
C ASN A 196 -3.05 -30.67 -12.03
N GLY A 197 -2.13 -30.33 -11.12
CA GLY A 197 -1.08 -29.35 -11.36
C GLY A 197 -1.57 -27.89 -11.38
N ASP A 198 -2.79 -27.65 -10.91
CA ASP A 198 -3.34 -26.31 -10.76
C ASP A 198 -2.93 -25.72 -9.42
N THR A 199 -2.41 -24.49 -9.44
CA THR A 199 -2.02 -23.78 -8.23
C THR A 199 -3.24 -23.26 -7.50
N GLN A 200 -3.38 -23.62 -6.24
CA GLN A 200 -4.45 -23.14 -5.36
C GLN A 200 -3.88 -22.34 -4.19
N VAL A 201 -4.68 -21.41 -3.68
CA VAL A 201 -4.35 -20.72 -2.44
C VAL A 201 -4.77 -21.61 -1.28
N ALA A 202 -3.80 -22.01 -0.47
CA ALA A 202 -4.05 -22.67 0.80
C ALA A 202 -3.74 -21.72 1.94
N PHE A 203 -4.60 -21.71 2.94
CA PHE A 203 -4.34 -21.04 4.21
C PHE A 203 -3.82 -22.07 5.21
N ASP A 204 -2.86 -21.69 6.03
CA ASP A 204 -2.46 -22.51 7.15
C ASP A 204 -3.66 -22.83 8.05
N GLN A 205 -3.67 -24.01 8.67
CA GLN A 205 -4.83 -24.50 9.39
C GLN A 205 -5.30 -23.52 10.48
N PRO A 206 -6.63 -23.36 10.67
CA PRO A 206 -7.18 -22.53 11.75
C PRO A 206 -6.58 -22.94 13.10
N GLY A 207 -5.92 -22.00 13.78
CA GLY A 207 -5.28 -22.24 15.08
C GLY A 207 -3.76 -22.22 15.08
N THR A 208 -3.11 -22.22 13.91
CA THR A 208 -1.64 -22.13 13.79
C THR A 208 -1.16 -20.78 13.30
N TYR A 209 -2.05 -19.78 13.20
CA TYR A 209 -1.70 -18.46 12.72
C TYR A 209 -0.77 -17.73 13.68
N THR A 210 0.51 -17.72 13.38
CA THR A 210 1.43 -16.71 13.90
C THR A 210 1.36 -15.54 12.93
N ARG A 211 0.65 -14.49 13.31
CA ARG A 211 0.68 -13.24 12.57
C ARG A 211 1.94 -12.50 12.96
N ASP A 212 2.88 -12.45 12.07
CA ASP A 212 4.09 -11.67 12.24
C ASP A 212 3.73 -10.19 12.07
N ILE A 213 3.74 -9.49 13.20
CA ILE A 213 3.58 -8.06 13.21
C ILE A 213 4.96 -7.46 13.09
N ARG A 214 5.15 -6.72 12.02
CA ARG A 214 6.39 -5.96 11.78
C ARG A 214 6.07 -4.48 11.90
N TYR A 215 6.98 -3.72 12.44
CA TYR A 215 6.79 -2.30 12.64
C TYR A 215 8.12 -1.56 12.49
N HIS A 216 8.01 -0.32 12.05
CA HIS A 216 9.14 0.59 12.00
C HIS A 216 9.60 0.95 13.42
N SER A 217 10.89 1.25 13.56
CA SER A 217 11.40 1.81 14.80
C SER A 217 10.75 3.16 15.12
N PRO A 218 10.67 3.54 16.40
CA PRO A 218 10.22 4.87 16.78
C PRO A 218 11.02 5.98 16.11
N GLU A 219 12.31 5.80 15.95
CA GLU A 219 13.21 6.74 15.28
C GLU A 219 12.86 6.93 13.80
N TYR A 220 12.59 5.84 13.08
CA TYR A 220 12.18 5.91 11.68
C TYR A 220 10.88 6.70 11.54
N VAL A 221 9.87 6.36 12.36
CA VAL A 221 8.56 7.02 12.31
C VAL A 221 8.68 8.51 12.61
N VAL A 222 9.37 8.89 13.67
CA VAL A 222 9.55 10.30 14.04
C VAL A 222 10.33 11.08 13.00
N ASN A 223 11.37 10.50 12.42
CA ASN A 223 12.14 11.14 11.35
C ASN A 223 11.32 11.29 10.07
N MET A 224 10.48 10.32 9.73
CA MET A 224 9.53 10.40 8.62
C MET A 224 8.53 11.55 8.82
N VAL A 225 7.97 11.67 10.03
CA VAL A 225 7.05 12.77 10.38
C VAL A 225 7.73 14.13 10.31
N LYS A 226 8.97 14.24 10.81
CA LYS A 226 9.78 15.47 10.65
C LYS A 226 9.96 15.82 9.18
N HIS A 227 10.31 14.84 8.36
CA HIS A 227 10.51 15.03 6.93
C HIS A 227 9.25 15.60 6.26
N VAL A 228 8.07 15.03 6.51
CA VAL A 228 6.83 15.51 5.88
C VAL A 228 6.35 16.84 6.46
N ARG A 229 6.58 17.12 7.74
CA ARG A 229 6.34 18.42 8.32
C ARG A 229 7.21 19.49 7.67
N ASP A 230 8.51 19.25 7.60
CA ASP A 230 9.49 20.25 7.15
C ASP A 230 9.39 20.50 5.63
N LYS A 231 9.12 19.44 4.86
CA LYS A 231 9.03 19.54 3.39
C LYS A 231 7.66 19.98 2.88
N TYR A 232 6.58 19.53 3.51
CA TYR A 232 5.22 19.71 2.99
C TYR A 232 4.30 20.50 3.95
N GLY A 233 4.79 20.91 5.12
CA GLY A 233 4.00 21.64 6.11
C GLY A 233 2.89 20.79 6.75
N VAL A 234 3.07 19.45 6.77
CA VAL A 234 2.10 18.52 7.37
C VAL A 234 1.98 18.79 8.86
N ASN A 235 0.76 18.94 9.33
CA ASN A 235 0.44 19.18 10.74
C ASN A 235 -0.50 18.14 11.36
N PHE A 236 -0.88 17.12 10.58
CA PHE A 236 -1.61 15.98 11.10
C PHE A 236 -1.14 14.68 10.41
N ILE A 237 -0.88 13.65 11.21
CA ILE A 237 -0.55 12.30 10.74
C ILE A 237 -1.70 11.37 11.08
N GLY A 238 -2.29 10.73 10.07
CA GLY A 238 -3.18 9.60 10.24
C GLY A 238 -2.38 8.31 10.22
N PHE A 239 -2.42 7.53 11.29
CA PHE A 239 -1.84 6.18 11.26
C PHE A 239 -2.87 5.20 10.70
N HIS A 240 -2.58 4.67 9.51
CA HIS A 240 -3.42 3.69 8.80
C HIS A 240 -3.11 2.25 9.19
N ASP A 241 -2.51 2.08 10.35
CA ASP A 241 -2.23 0.77 10.92
C ASP A 241 -3.53 0.07 11.30
N GLU A 242 -3.62 -1.25 11.07
CA GLU A 242 -4.80 -2.02 11.46
C GLU A 242 -5.09 -1.93 12.96
N ASN A 243 -4.06 -1.75 13.75
CA ASN A 243 -4.18 -1.52 15.19
C ASN A 243 -2.86 -0.98 15.77
N LEU A 244 -2.75 0.32 15.93
CA LEU A 244 -1.55 0.99 16.48
C LEU A 244 -1.13 0.45 17.86
N MET A 245 -2.09 0.06 18.70
CA MET A 245 -1.80 -0.48 20.03
C MET A 245 -1.17 -1.87 20.01
N THR A 246 -1.22 -2.56 18.88
CA THR A 246 -0.56 -3.86 18.73
C THR A 246 0.95 -3.76 18.89
N MET A 247 1.58 -2.75 18.30
CA MET A 247 3.02 -2.51 18.40
C MET A 247 3.44 -2.20 19.83
N HIS A 248 2.66 -1.38 20.52
CA HIS A 248 2.90 -1.07 21.93
C HIS A 248 2.85 -2.34 22.80
N ARG A 249 1.85 -3.19 22.57
CA ARG A 249 1.72 -4.47 23.27
C ARG A 249 2.86 -5.43 22.91
N HIS A 250 3.21 -5.55 21.63
CA HIS A 250 4.25 -6.45 21.14
C HIS A 250 5.64 -6.03 21.65
N SER A 251 5.92 -4.74 21.73
CA SER A 251 7.14 -4.16 22.31
C SER A 251 7.15 -4.09 23.83
N ARG A 252 6.20 -4.74 24.51
CA ARG A 252 6.05 -4.69 25.97
C ARG A 252 5.90 -3.28 26.56
N GLY A 253 5.20 -2.41 25.84
CA GLY A 253 4.92 -1.05 26.30
C GLY A 253 5.98 -0.01 25.95
N THR A 254 7.02 -0.34 25.21
CA THR A 254 8.12 0.59 24.92
C THR A 254 7.90 1.43 23.68
N TRP A 255 7.33 0.88 22.60
CA TRP A 255 7.27 1.54 21.29
C TRP A 255 6.56 2.90 21.32
N LEU A 256 5.33 2.95 21.83
CA LEU A 256 4.57 4.21 21.90
C LEU A 256 5.18 5.20 22.89
N THR A 257 5.72 4.71 24.00
CA THR A 257 6.42 5.55 24.98
C THR A 257 7.61 6.25 24.33
N GLU A 258 8.37 5.51 23.53
CA GLU A 258 9.52 6.06 22.81
C GLU A 258 9.12 7.03 21.70
N ILE A 259 8.04 6.75 20.96
CA ILE A 259 7.46 7.70 20.00
C ILE A 259 7.14 9.02 20.72
N CYS A 260 6.43 9.00 21.84
CA CYS A 260 6.06 10.20 22.57
C CYS A 260 7.31 10.97 23.05
N ARG A 261 8.32 10.28 23.57
CA ARG A 261 9.58 10.90 23.99
C ARG A 261 10.27 11.61 22.83
N LEU A 262 10.48 10.88 21.72
CA LEU A 262 11.13 11.42 20.52
C LEU A 262 10.31 12.54 19.87
N TRP A 263 8.98 12.46 19.92
CA TRP A 263 8.09 13.51 19.42
C TRP A 263 8.32 14.84 20.12
N HIS A 264 8.43 14.80 21.47
CA HIS A 264 8.76 15.97 22.27
C HIS A 264 10.17 16.50 21.99
N GLU A 265 11.18 15.62 22.01
CA GLU A 265 12.57 16.00 21.79
C GLU A 265 12.82 16.60 20.40
N ASN A 266 12.05 16.20 19.41
CA ASN A 266 12.17 16.71 18.04
C ASN A 266 11.23 17.92 17.75
N GLY A 267 10.59 18.48 18.77
CA GLY A 267 9.73 19.64 18.61
C GLY A 267 8.48 19.38 17.74
N LEU A 268 7.99 18.16 17.75
CA LEU A 268 6.76 17.78 17.06
C LEU A 268 5.53 17.94 17.95
N ALA A 269 5.70 18.01 19.27
CA ALA A 269 4.59 18.21 20.18
C ALA A 269 4.03 19.63 20.06
N PRO A 270 2.71 19.79 20.00
CA PRO A 270 2.09 21.11 20.03
C PRO A 270 2.34 21.77 21.40
N ARG A 271 2.35 23.11 21.42
CA ARG A 271 2.48 23.88 22.65
C ARG A 271 1.11 24.40 23.07
N GLN A 272 0.82 24.30 24.34
CA GLN A 272 -0.36 24.92 24.91
C GLN A 272 -0.06 26.38 25.27
N GLU A 273 -0.84 27.29 24.73
CA GLU A 273 -0.79 28.71 25.02
C GLU A 273 -1.53 29.04 26.32
N GLU A 274 -1.37 30.25 26.84
CA GLU A 274 -2.00 30.68 28.11
C GLU A 274 -3.53 30.67 28.08
N ASP A 275 -4.12 30.85 26.90
CA ASP A 275 -5.57 30.79 26.68
C ASP A 275 -6.12 29.36 26.50
N GLY A 276 -5.24 28.35 26.61
CA GLY A 276 -5.60 26.95 26.46
C GLY A 276 -5.57 26.43 25.01
N THR A 277 -5.35 27.30 24.02
CA THR A 277 -5.21 26.87 22.62
C THR A 277 -3.92 26.09 22.40
N MET A 278 -3.94 25.17 21.44
CA MET A 278 -2.76 24.38 21.05
C MET A 278 -2.17 24.96 19.76
N GLN A 279 -0.90 25.36 19.80
CA GLN A 279 -0.23 25.93 18.63
C GLN A 279 0.96 25.10 18.17
N GLY A 280 1.16 25.11 16.85
CA GLY A 280 2.26 24.41 16.21
C GLY A 280 2.19 22.90 16.40
N GLY A 281 3.29 22.23 16.10
CA GLY A 281 3.41 20.79 16.25
C GLY A 281 2.73 20.00 15.13
N VAL A 282 2.74 18.68 15.30
CA VAL A 282 2.06 17.72 14.44
C VAL A 282 1.16 16.87 15.33
N PHE A 283 -0.12 16.83 14.98
CA PHE A 283 -1.10 15.97 15.64
C PHE A 283 -1.13 14.60 14.96
N TRP A 284 -1.63 13.59 15.67
CA TRP A 284 -1.81 12.26 15.09
C TRP A 284 -3.04 11.56 15.68
N GLY A 285 -3.63 10.64 14.90
CA GLY A 285 -4.80 9.85 15.26
C GLY A 285 -4.94 8.56 14.46
#